data_9846e6c0fb4b663ad5ce7d46bb28f0a0
#
_entry.id   9846e6c0fb4b663ad5ce7d46bb28f0a0
#
_cell.length_a   1.000
_cell.length_b   1.000
_cell.length_c   1.000
_cell.angle_alpha   90.00
_cell.angle_beta   90.00
_cell.angle_gamma   90.00
#
_symmetry.space_group_name_H-M   'P 1'
#
loop_
_entity.id
_entity.type
_entity.pdbx_description
1 polymer ?
#
loop_
_entity_poly.entity_id
_entity_poly.type
_entity_poly.pdbx_seq_one_letter_code
_entity_poly.pdbx_strand_id
1 'polypeptide(L)'
;MTAGPGRELLARAEMVEKCRSCGTCRSVCPIFAELGREDSVARGKVALMKSVLAGDLKLTEIFDDRIQLCLNCKACVDTCPNDVRVDDLVLAARSGLVEAGRLPFVKRFVFRRLLRRGRLLPPIGRLASFFQRFVLRGL
;
A
#
# COMPACT_ATOMS: atom_id res chain seq x y z
N MET A 1 5.01 -21.62 -3.99
CA MET A 1 4.63 -20.86 -5.20
C MET A 1 5.17 -19.44 -5.04
N THR A 2 6.19 -19.09 -5.80
CA THR A 2 6.86 -17.76 -5.73
C THR A 2 6.02 -16.79 -6.56
N ALA A 3 5.20 -15.99 -5.90
CA ALA A 3 4.47 -14.93 -6.57
C ALA A 3 5.46 -13.87 -7.08
N GLY A 4 5.43 -13.60 -8.38
CA GLY A 4 6.21 -12.54 -9.01
C GLY A 4 5.73 -11.14 -8.63
N PRO A 5 6.36 -10.08 -9.16
CA PRO A 5 6.15 -8.67 -8.77
C PRO A 5 4.73 -8.14 -8.99
N GLY A 6 3.82 -8.91 -9.57
CA GLY A 6 2.49 -8.48 -9.95
C GLY A 6 2.46 -7.72 -11.29
N ARG A 7 1.38 -7.89 -12.06
CA ARG A 7 1.25 -7.30 -13.41
C ARG A 7 1.31 -5.77 -13.41
N GLU A 8 0.69 -5.16 -12.42
CA GLU A 8 0.62 -3.70 -12.31
C GLU A 8 1.98 -3.06 -12.03
N LEU A 9 2.82 -3.71 -11.21
CA LEU A 9 4.16 -3.21 -10.94
C LEU A 9 5.09 -3.41 -12.13
N LEU A 10 4.97 -4.54 -12.85
CA LEU A 10 5.70 -4.78 -14.10
C LEU A 10 5.38 -3.73 -15.17
N ALA A 11 4.11 -3.36 -15.31
CA ALA A 11 3.69 -2.32 -16.26
C ALA A 11 4.27 -0.93 -15.94
N ARG A 12 4.77 -0.71 -14.72
CA ARG A 12 5.36 0.55 -14.25
C ARG A 12 6.87 0.49 -14.03
N ALA A 13 7.53 -0.53 -14.56
CA ALA A 13 8.98 -0.73 -14.41
C ALA A 13 9.79 0.50 -14.86
N GLU A 14 9.43 1.12 -15.99
CA GLU A 14 10.09 2.33 -16.48
C GLU A 14 10.00 3.49 -15.49
N MET A 15 8.87 3.65 -14.80
CA MET A 15 8.70 4.69 -13.79
C MET A 15 9.57 4.42 -12.56
N VAL A 16 9.74 3.16 -12.18
CA VAL A 16 10.64 2.74 -11.10
C VAL A 16 12.09 3.12 -11.43
N GLU A 17 12.50 2.98 -12.69
CA GLU A 17 13.85 3.32 -13.16
C GLU A 17 14.15 4.84 -13.18
N LYS A 18 13.14 5.70 -13.27
CA LYS A 18 13.32 7.17 -13.20
C LYS A 18 13.91 7.63 -11.86
N CYS A 19 13.78 6.84 -10.79
CA CYS A 19 14.26 7.23 -9.47
C CYS A 19 15.79 7.22 -9.40
N ARG A 20 16.38 8.40 -9.21
CA ARG A 20 17.82 8.63 -9.07
C ARG A 20 18.31 8.57 -7.61
N SER A 21 17.47 8.19 -6.67
CA SER A 21 17.77 8.10 -5.23
C SER A 21 18.34 9.39 -4.61
N CYS A 22 18.00 10.56 -5.16
CA CYS A 22 18.53 11.88 -4.77
C CYS A 22 18.24 12.27 -3.30
N GLY A 23 17.20 11.68 -2.69
CA GLY A 23 16.90 11.90 -1.28
C GLY A 23 15.93 13.05 -0.97
N THR A 24 15.55 13.89 -1.93
CA THR A 24 14.61 15.03 -1.73
C THR A 24 13.31 14.61 -1.03
N CYS A 25 12.81 13.41 -1.32
CA CYS A 25 11.58 12.88 -0.71
C CYS A 25 11.69 12.63 0.82
N ARG A 26 12.89 12.65 1.43
CA ARG A 26 13.06 12.46 2.88
C ARG A 26 12.49 13.62 3.68
N SER A 27 12.74 14.84 3.22
CA SER A 27 12.36 16.07 3.95
C SER A 27 10.83 16.25 4.10
N VAL A 28 10.06 15.63 3.21
CA VAL A 28 8.60 15.79 3.14
C VAL A 28 7.81 14.53 3.56
N CYS A 29 8.50 13.45 3.90
CA CYS A 29 7.84 12.20 4.23
C CYS A 29 7.48 12.11 5.72
N PRO A 30 6.18 12.11 6.10
CA PRO A 30 5.78 12.02 7.49
C PRO A 30 6.22 10.70 8.14
N ILE A 31 6.21 9.60 7.38
CA ILE A 31 6.66 8.30 7.91
C ILE A 31 8.17 8.29 8.17
N PHE A 32 8.95 8.99 7.34
CA PHE A 32 10.38 9.11 7.58
C PHE A 32 10.67 9.99 8.79
N ALA A 33 9.91 11.07 8.99
CA ALA A 33 10.05 11.96 10.14
C ALA A 33 9.86 11.20 11.47
N GLU A 34 8.92 10.25 11.51
CA GLU A 34 8.63 9.46 12.72
C GLU A 34 9.60 8.28 12.92
N LEU A 35 9.97 7.58 11.85
CA LEU A 35 10.71 6.32 11.96
C LEU A 35 12.22 6.46 11.73
N GLY A 36 12.67 7.51 11.05
CA GLY A 36 14.07 7.74 10.67
C GLY A 36 14.68 6.67 9.74
N ARG A 37 13.86 5.83 9.14
CA ARG A 37 14.30 4.66 8.36
C ARG A 37 14.23 4.88 6.87
N GLU A 38 15.32 4.59 6.17
CA GLU A 38 15.41 4.76 4.71
C GLU A 38 14.45 3.85 3.92
N ASP A 39 14.18 2.65 4.39
CA ASP A 39 13.23 1.72 3.77
C ASP A 39 11.76 2.16 3.88
N SER A 40 11.47 3.14 4.74
CA SER A 40 10.13 3.68 4.94
C SER A 40 9.84 4.91 4.07
N VAL A 41 10.85 5.55 3.49
CA VAL A 41 10.70 6.71 2.60
C VAL A 41 10.48 6.31 1.14
N ALA A 42 10.05 7.24 0.30
CA ALA A 42 9.72 6.98 -1.10
C ALA A 42 10.88 6.32 -1.87
N ARG A 43 12.12 6.88 -1.79
CA ARG A 43 13.28 6.32 -2.48
C ARG A 43 13.60 4.89 -2.03
N GLY A 44 13.48 4.60 -0.74
CA GLY A 44 13.70 3.25 -0.21
C GLY A 44 12.65 2.26 -0.70
N LYS A 45 11.37 2.66 -0.74
CA LYS A 45 10.30 1.85 -1.32
C LYS A 45 10.53 1.58 -2.81
N VAL A 46 10.97 2.59 -3.57
CA VAL A 46 11.31 2.41 -4.99
C VAL A 46 12.50 1.47 -5.16
N ALA A 47 13.52 1.56 -4.30
CA ALA A 47 14.65 0.62 -4.31
C ALA A 47 14.21 -0.82 -4.05
N LEU A 48 13.31 -1.04 -3.08
CA LEU A 48 12.71 -2.36 -2.84
C LEU A 48 11.92 -2.87 -4.06
N MET A 49 11.17 -1.99 -4.74
CA MET A 49 10.45 -2.34 -5.96
C MET A 49 11.40 -2.70 -7.10
N LYS A 50 12.54 -1.99 -7.25
CA LYS A 50 13.60 -2.33 -8.21
C LYS A 50 14.13 -3.74 -7.98
N SER A 51 14.47 -4.07 -6.74
CA SER A 51 14.99 -5.41 -6.39
C SER A 51 13.93 -6.50 -6.63
N VAL A 52 12.65 -6.21 -6.43
CA VAL A 52 11.56 -7.17 -6.74
C VAL A 52 11.40 -7.35 -8.26
N LEU A 53 11.50 -6.28 -9.04
CA LEU A 53 11.42 -6.33 -10.51
C LEU A 53 12.62 -7.05 -11.12
N ALA A 54 13.82 -6.85 -10.55
CA ALA A 54 15.03 -7.56 -10.96
C ALA A 54 15.03 -9.05 -10.57
N GLY A 55 14.13 -9.47 -9.67
CA GLY A 55 14.08 -10.84 -9.18
C GLY A 55 14.99 -11.14 -8.00
N ASP A 56 15.75 -10.15 -7.52
CA ASP A 56 16.68 -10.26 -6.39
C ASP A 56 15.94 -10.39 -5.05
N LEU A 57 14.76 -9.77 -4.97
CA LEU A 57 13.91 -9.80 -3.78
C LEU A 57 12.54 -10.40 -4.11
N LYS A 58 12.08 -11.28 -3.22
CA LYS A 58 10.71 -11.80 -3.28
C LYS A 58 9.73 -10.86 -2.55
N LEU A 59 8.44 -11.01 -2.82
CA LEU A 59 7.38 -10.35 -2.05
C LEU A 59 7.31 -10.94 -0.64
N THR A 60 8.21 -10.50 0.25
CA THR A 60 8.31 -10.95 1.65
C THR A 60 7.36 -10.17 2.56
N GLU A 61 7.22 -10.58 3.82
CA GLU A 61 6.51 -9.80 4.85
C GLU A 61 7.14 -8.42 5.04
N ILE A 62 8.46 -8.36 5.05
CA ILE A 62 9.19 -7.09 5.18
C ILE A 62 8.85 -6.14 4.03
N PHE A 63 8.79 -6.65 2.80
CA PHE A 63 8.36 -5.83 1.65
C PHE A 63 6.92 -5.32 1.84
N ASP A 64 5.99 -6.21 2.25
CA ASP A 64 4.60 -5.85 2.52
C ASP A 64 4.51 -4.75 3.58
N ASP A 65 5.14 -4.94 4.73
CA ASP A 65 5.15 -3.96 5.82
C ASP A 65 5.64 -2.59 5.35
N ARG A 66 6.76 -2.53 4.58
CA ARG A 66 7.30 -1.25 4.10
C ARG A 66 6.39 -0.56 3.10
N ILE A 67 5.74 -1.32 2.22
CA ILE A 67 4.79 -0.77 1.25
C ILE A 67 3.49 -0.31 1.94
N GLN A 68 3.02 -1.04 2.97
CA GLN A 68 1.80 -0.67 3.72
C GLN A 68 1.98 0.57 4.59
N LEU A 69 3.18 0.87 5.06
CA LEU A 69 3.47 2.10 5.81
C LEU A 69 3.22 3.39 5.01
N CYS A 70 3.14 3.33 3.69
CA CYS A 70 2.91 4.53 2.88
C CYS A 70 1.49 5.07 3.06
N LEU A 71 1.37 6.34 3.46
CA LEU A 71 0.08 7.04 3.58
C LEU A 71 -0.52 7.46 2.24
N ASN A 72 0.24 7.33 1.15
CA ASN A 72 -0.14 7.80 -0.20
C ASN A 72 -0.49 9.30 -0.25
N CYS A 73 0.15 10.11 0.59
CA CYS A 73 -0.12 11.55 0.76
C CYS A 73 0.40 12.43 -0.39
N LYS A 74 1.15 11.87 -1.34
CA LYS A 74 1.73 12.51 -2.54
C LYS A 74 2.83 13.55 -2.32
N ALA A 75 3.12 13.99 -1.11
CA ALA A 75 4.14 15.00 -0.84
C ALA A 75 5.51 14.70 -1.50
N CYS A 76 5.92 13.43 -1.57
CA CYS A 76 7.14 13.02 -2.25
C CYS A 76 7.03 13.09 -3.80
N VAL A 77 5.84 13.06 -4.36
CA VAL A 77 5.59 13.23 -5.80
C VAL A 77 5.77 14.69 -6.18
N ASP A 78 5.15 15.60 -5.43
CA ASP A 78 5.15 17.04 -5.69
C ASP A 78 6.56 17.64 -5.61
N THR A 79 7.45 17.05 -4.82
CA THR A 79 8.84 17.50 -4.66
C THR A 79 9.85 16.70 -5.49
N CYS A 80 9.41 15.75 -6.31
CA CYS A 80 10.31 14.86 -7.04
C CYS A 80 10.89 15.54 -8.30
N PRO A 81 12.22 15.78 -8.39
CA PRO A 81 12.82 16.40 -9.58
C PRO A 81 12.80 15.50 -10.82
N ASN A 82 12.55 14.20 -10.65
CA ASN A 82 12.49 13.22 -11.75
C ASN A 82 11.05 12.77 -12.05
N ASP A 83 10.05 13.46 -11.52
CA ASP A 83 8.62 13.19 -11.74
C ASP A 83 8.24 11.71 -11.50
N VAL A 84 8.75 11.12 -10.43
CA VAL A 84 8.43 9.73 -10.06
C VAL A 84 7.10 9.68 -9.30
N ARG A 85 6.11 9.09 -9.90
CA ARG A 85 4.77 8.89 -9.31
C ARG A 85 4.78 7.75 -8.28
N VAL A 86 5.39 8.02 -7.12
CA VAL A 86 5.51 7.01 -6.05
C VAL A 86 4.14 6.58 -5.52
N ASP A 87 3.13 7.44 -5.56
CA ASP A 87 1.74 7.13 -5.24
C ASP A 87 1.21 5.97 -6.10
N ASP A 88 1.39 6.05 -7.42
CA ASP A 88 0.97 5.00 -8.37
C ASP A 88 1.79 3.72 -8.20
N LEU A 89 3.11 3.85 -7.95
CA LEU A 89 4.00 2.71 -7.72
C LEU A 89 3.61 1.92 -6.47
N VAL A 90 3.28 2.61 -5.38
CA VAL A 90 2.84 1.99 -4.13
C VAL A 90 1.51 1.25 -4.33
N LEU A 91 0.56 1.84 -5.07
CA LEU A 91 -0.70 1.16 -5.38
C LEU A 91 -0.48 -0.09 -6.23
N ALA A 92 0.40 -0.01 -7.22
CA ALA A 92 0.78 -1.16 -8.06
C ALA A 92 1.44 -2.28 -7.25
N ALA A 93 2.35 -1.93 -6.33
CA ALA A 93 2.99 -2.89 -5.43
C ALA A 93 1.97 -3.56 -4.49
N ARG A 94 1.02 -2.79 -3.94
CA ARG A 94 -0.08 -3.32 -3.13
C ARG A 94 -0.97 -4.27 -3.92
N SER A 95 -1.26 -3.96 -5.18
CA SER A 95 -1.99 -4.87 -6.08
C SER A 95 -1.25 -6.20 -6.26
N GLY A 96 0.07 -6.15 -6.50
CA GLY A 96 0.91 -7.34 -6.60
C GLY A 96 0.90 -8.20 -5.32
N LEU A 97 0.93 -7.57 -4.14
CA LEU A 97 0.81 -8.28 -2.85
C LEU A 97 -0.55 -8.98 -2.71
N VAL A 98 -1.63 -8.37 -3.18
CA VAL A 98 -2.97 -8.99 -3.20
C VAL A 98 -3.01 -10.17 -4.16
N GLU A 99 -2.43 -10.05 -5.36
CA GLU A 99 -2.30 -11.14 -6.34
C GLU A 99 -1.48 -12.30 -5.76
N ALA A 100 -0.45 -12.00 -4.98
CA ALA A 100 0.38 -12.95 -4.25
C ALA A 100 -0.34 -13.66 -3.08
N GLY A 101 -1.60 -13.32 -2.81
CA GLY A 101 -2.40 -13.92 -1.74
C GLY A 101 -2.10 -13.40 -0.33
N ARG A 102 -1.36 -12.28 -0.21
CA ARG A 102 -0.97 -11.68 1.07
C ARG A 102 -2.12 -10.98 1.82
N LEU A 103 -3.29 -10.88 1.21
CA LEU A 103 -4.45 -10.28 1.88
C LEU A 103 -4.97 -11.21 3.00
N PRO A 104 -5.08 -10.74 4.26
CA PRO A 104 -5.68 -11.50 5.34
C PRO A 104 -7.09 -12.00 4.94
N PHE A 105 -7.39 -13.25 5.30
CA PHE A 105 -8.66 -13.91 4.95
C PHE A 105 -9.88 -13.05 5.28
N VAL A 106 -9.88 -12.39 6.45
CA VAL A 106 -10.98 -11.52 6.91
C VAL A 106 -11.18 -10.34 5.94
N LYS A 107 -10.10 -9.63 5.56
CA LYS A 107 -10.17 -8.54 4.58
C LYS A 107 -10.69 -9.05 3.23
N ARG A 108 -10.17 -10.20 2.74
CA ARG A 108 -10.62 -10.81 1.48
C ARG A 108 -12.10 -11.16 1.50
N PHE A 109 -12.59 -11.71 2.62
CA PHE A 109 -13.99 -12.05 2.80
C PHE A 109 -14.89 -10.79 2.79
N VAL A 110 -14.51 -9.77 3.58
CA VAL A 110 -15.25 -8.50 3.68
C VAL A 110 -15.33 -7.83 2.31
N PHE A 111 -14.18 -7.65 1.61
CA PHE A 111 -14.16 -6.98 0.31
C PHE A 111 -14.88 -7.76 -0.79
N ARG A 112 -14.68 -9.10 -0.86
CA ARG A 112 -15.30 -9.91 -1.92
C ARG A 112 -16.77 -10.21 -1.69
N ARG A 113 -17.19 -10.42 -0.44
CA ARG A 113 -18.54 -10.89 -0.16
C ARG A 113 -19.48 -9.81 0.37
N LEU A 114 -18.99 -8.97 1.27
CA LEU A 114 -19.81 -7.96 1.92
C LEU A 114 -19.96 -6.69 1.08
N LEU A 115 -18.83 -6.08 0.68
CA LEU A 115 -18.86 -4.82 -0.07
C LEU A 115 -19.32 -4.99 -1.52
N ARG A 116 -19.02 -6.13 -2.16
CA ARG A 116 -19.48 -6.41 -3.53
C ARG A 116 -21.02 -6.61 -3.62
N ARG A 117 -21.65 -6.99 -2.52
CA ARG A 117 -23.11 -7.12 -2.42
C ARG A 117 -23.68 -5.91 -1.67
N GLY A 118 -23.76 -4.77 -2.33
CA GLY A 118 -24.27 -3.51 -1.74
C GLY A 118 -25.63 -3.62 -1.05
N ARG A 119 -26.44 -4.63 -1.41
CA ARG A 119 -27.72 -4.92 -0.76
C ARG A 119 -27.60 -5.42 0.69
N LEU A 120 -26.42 -5.89 1.11
CA LEU A 120 -26.17 -6.35 2.49
C LEU A 120 -25.72 -5.22 3.43
N LEU A 121 -25.28 -4.08 2.90
CA LEU A 121 -24.82 -2.94 3.70
C LEU A 121 -25.93 -2.27 4.53
N PRO A 122 -27.16 -2.01 3.97
CA PRO A 122 -28.22 -1.36 4.75
C PRO A 122 -28.65 -2.14 6.01
N PRO A 123 -28.91 -3.48 5.96
CA PRO A 123 -29.31 -4.21 7.16
C PRO A 123 -28.18 -4.30 8.20
N ILE A 124 -26.89 -4.40 7.75
CA ILE A 124 -25.75 -4.41 8.66
C ILE A 124 -25.57 -3.06 9.34
N GLY A 125 -25.76 -1.94 8.61
CA GLY A 125 -25.73 -0.60 9.17
C GLY A 125 -26.83 -0.37 10.21
N ARG A 126 -28.04 -0.86 9.96
CA ARG A 126 -29.13 -0.81 10.94
C ARG A 126 -28.86 -1.63 12.20
N LEU A 127 -28.29 -2.82 12.04
CA LEU A 127 -27.92 -3.66 13.17
C LEU A 127 -26.80 -3.02 13.99
N ALA A 128 -25.78 -2.44 13.34
CA ALA A 128 -24.70 -1.74 14.00
C ALA A 128 -25.19 -0.50 14.76
N SER A 129 -26.08 0.30 14.18
CA SER A 129 -26.67 1.48 14.84
C SER A 129 -27.58 1.09 16.01
N PHE A 130 -28.30 -0.02 15.91
CA PHE A 130 -29.08 -0.56 17.04
C PHE A 130 -28.17 -0.98 18.19
N PHE A 131 -27.07 -1.69 17.89
CA PHE A 131 -26.09 -2.12 18.88
C PHE A 131 -25.36 -0.93 19.53
N GLN A 132 -24.99 0.08 18.77
CA GLN A 132 -24.42 1.33 19.30
C GLN A 132 -25.36 2.05 20.23
N ARG A 133 -26.67 2.15 19.89
CA ARG A 133 -27.67 2.75 20.78
C ARG A 133 -27.84 1.99 22.08
N PHE A 134 -27.72 0.66 22.04
CA PHE A 134 -27.84 -0.18 23.24
C PHE A 134 -26.61 -0.06 24.15
N VAL A 135 -25.41 -0.09 23.57
CA VAL A 135 -24.14 0.00 24.32
C VAL A 135 -23.89 1.40 24.87
N LEU A 136 -24.15 2.45 24.06
CA LEU A 136 -23.91 3.84 24.48
C LEU A 136 -24.99 4.41 25.44
N ARG A 137 -26.16 3.77 25.54
CA ARG A 137 -27.16 4.11 26.58
C ARG A 137 -26.87 3.49 27.94
N GLY A 138 -25.93 2.56 28.01
CA GLY A 138 -25.51 1.90 29.25
C GLY A 138 -24.22 2.45 29.88
N LEU A 139 -23.61 3.48 29.23
CA LEU A 139 -22.49 4.27 29.73
C LEU A 139 -22.95 5.68 30.12
#